data_caf28bdf9e08340bd604363c56c71d18
#
_entry.id   caf28bdf9e08340bd604363c56c71d18
#
_cell.length_a   1.000
_cell.length_b   1.000
_cell.length_c   1.000
_cell.angle_alpha   90.00
_cell.angle_beta   90.00
_cell.angle_gamma   90.00
#
_symmetry.space_group_name_H-M   'P 1'
#
loop_
_entity.id
_entity.type
_entity.pdbx_description
1 polymer ?
#
loop_
_entity_poly.entity_id
_entity_poly.type
_entity_poly.pdbx_seq_one_letter_code
_entity_poly.pdbx_strand_id
1 'polypeptide(L)'
;MKVAYVLATSMASSYKLASMILPQLEQGTHGADVIGIFFFDDNLFCLRKGDAVGERLALIAKQKNILLMVCDMCAIRRGLAVGTLDQCGSGAVKAEGLVAGVVAGCFPQLYSALGGSPPDYVITL
;
A
#
# COMPACT_ATOMS: atom_id res chain seq x y z
N MET A 1 -12.78 -0.21 -15.05
CA MET A 1 -12.84 -1.20 -13.95
C MET A 1 -11.93 -0.73 -12.83
N LYS A 2 -12.42 -0.73 -11.61
CA LYS A 2 -11.66 -0.34 -10.41
C LYS A 2 -11.12 -1.58 -9.71
N VAL A 3 -9.84 -1.58 -9.39
CA VAL A 3 -9.19 -2.70 -8.67
C VAL A 3 -8.45 -2.20 -7.43
N ALA A 4 -8.37 -3.06 -6.43
CA ALA A 4 -7.48 -2.88 -5.29
C ALA A 4 -6.54 -4.09 -5.20
N TYR A 5 -5.30 -3.86 -4.82
CA TYR A 5 -4.32 -4.92 -4.62
C TYR A 5 -4.03 -5.13 -3.14
N VAL A 6 -3.88 -6.39 -2.76
CA VAL A 6 -3.37 -6.80 -1.45
C VAL A 6 -2.07 -7.56 -1.69
N LEU A 7 -0.96 -7.02 -1.21
CA LEU A 7 0.37 -7.62 -1.39
C LEU A 7 0.71 -8.41 -0.13
N ALA A 8 0.65 -9.72 -0.21
CA ALA A 8 0.80 -10.63 0.92
C ALA A 8 1.87 -11.72 0.72
N THR A 9 2.31 -11.97 -0.51
CA THR A 9 3.33 -12.99 -0.78
C THR A 9 4.72 -12.38 -0.91
N SER A 10 5.76 -13.21 -0.82
CA SER A 10 7.15 -12.78 -0.72
C SER A 10 7.66 -12.01 -1.96
N MET A 11 7.10 -12.21 -3.13
CA MET A 11 7.56 -11.55 -4.37
C MET A 11 6.58 -10.50 -4.89
N ALA A 12 5.56 -10.15 -4.09
CA ALA A 12 4.51 -9.24 -4.56
C ALA A 12 5.05 -7.84 -4.86
N SER A 13 5.80 -7.23 -3.95
CA SER A 13 6.32 -5.88 -4.15
C SER A 13 7.63 -5.85 -4.95
N SER A 14 8.56 -6.77 -4.70
CA SER A 14 9.86 -6.76 -5.33
C SER A 14 9.84 -7.20 -6.79
N TYR A 15 8.84 -7.97 -7.19
CA TYR A 15 8.70 -8.45 -8.56
C TYR A 15 7.43 -7.91 -9.23
N LYS A 16 6.22 -8.32 -8.75
CA LYS A 16 4.98 -7.97 -9.45
C LYS A 16 4.71 -6.47 -9.44
N LEU A 17 4.82 -5.82 -8.29
CA LEU A 17 4.63 -4.38 -8.21
C LEU A 17 5.75 -3.63 -8.96
N ALA A 18 6.99 -3.90 -8.62
CA ALA A 18 8.13 -3.15 -9.15
C ALA A 18 8.34 -3.33 -10.65
N SER A 19 8.14 -4.56 -11.16
CA SER A 19 8.46 -4.90 -12.55
C SER A 19 7.25 -4.85 -13.50
N MET A 20 6.03 -4.86 -12.98
CA MET A 20 4.82 -4.94 -13.80
C MET A 20 3.85 -3.79 -13.50
N ILE A 21 3.29 -3.74 -12.30
CA ILE A 21 2.21 -2.81 -11.97
C ILE A 21 2.70 -1.36 -12.04
N LEU A 22 3.81 -1.04 -11.37
CA LEU A 22 4.32 0.33 -11.32
C LEU A 22 4.69 0.88 -12.70
N PRO A 23 5.49 0.18 -13.54
CA PRO A 23 5.75 0.66 -14.89
C PRO A 23 4.50 0.84 -15.73
N GLN A 24 3.53 -0.06 -15.63
CA GLN A 24 2.27 0.05 -16.36
C GLN A 24 1.44 1.24 -15.90
N LEU A 25 1.41 1.53 -14.61
CA LEU A 25 0.75 2.73 -14.08
C LEU A 25 1.42 4.00 -14.59
N GLU A 26 2.74 4.04 -14.60
CA GLU A 26 3.51 5.19 -15.08
C GLU A 26 3.30 5.43 -16.58
N GLN A 27 3.17 4.36 -17.36
CA GLN A 27 2.96 4.43 -18.82
C GLN A 27 1.49 4.59 -19.21
N GLY A 28 0.57 4.45 -18.27
CA GLY A 28 -0.86 4.50 -18.57
C GLY A 28 -1.38 3.27 -19.29
N THR A 29 -0.69 2.12 -19.18
CA THR A 29 -1.02 0.88 -19.91
C THR A 29 -1.55 -0.23 -18.99
N HIS A 30 -1.83 0.08 -17.72
CA HIS A 30 -2.26 -0.95 -16.77
C HIS A 30 -3.65 -1.54 -17.08
N GLY A 31 -4.52 -0.75 -17.68
CA GLY A 31 -5.83 -1.23 -18.16
C GLY A 31 -6.93 -1.26 -17.10
N ALA A 32 -6.62 -0.85 -15.87
CA ALA A 32 -7.59 -0.75 -14.78
C ALA A 32 -7.26 0.46 -13.92
N ASP A 33 -8.27 0.99 -13.22
CA ASP A 33 -8.08 2.06 -12.25
C ASP A 33 -7.73 1.45 -10.90
N VAL A 34 -6.48 1.57 -10.49
CA VAL A 34 -6.04 1.10 -9.18
C VAL A 34 -6.46 2.13 -8.14
N ILE A 35 -7.34 1.76 -7.21
CA ILE A 35 -7.84 2.66 -6.17
C ILE A 35 -7.10 2.52 -4.85
N GLY A 36 -6.42 1.41 -4.64
CA GLY A 36 -5.66 1.19 -3.42
C GLY A 36 -4.72 0.00 -3.52
N ILE A 37 -3.65 0.06 -2.74
CA ILE A 37 -2.70 -1.03 -2.57
C ILE A 37 -2.43 -1.18 -1.09
N PHE A 38 -2.68 -2.38 -0.55
CA PHE A 38 -2.49 -2.72 0.85
C PHE A 38 -1.31 -3.67 1.00
N PHE A 39 -0.35 -3.30 1.86
CA PHE A 39 0.94 -3.99 1.99
C PHE A 39 1.01 -4.75 3.31
N PHE A 40 1.30 -6.05 3.22
CA PHE A 40 1.57 -6.92 4.36
C PHE A 40 3.04 -7.38 4.38
N ASP A 41 3.50 -7.77 5.54
CA ASP A 41 4.79 -8.42 5.76
C ASP A 41 5.96 -7.60 5.18
N ASP A 42 6.94 -8.24 4.60
CA ASP A 42 8.13 -7.58 4.07
C ASP A 42 7.87 -6.73 2.81
N ASN A 43 6.65 -6.79 2.27
CA ASN A 43 6.27 -5.90 1.17
C ASN A 43 6.31 -4.42 1.56
N LEU A 44 6.27 -4.11 2.86
CA LEU A 44 6.40 -2.74 3.36
C LEU A 44 7.76 -2.12 3.06
N PHE A 45 8.81 -2.93 2.94
CA PHE A 45 10.17 -2.40 2.80
C PHE A 45 10.37 -1.60 1.51
N CYS A 46 9.63 -1.88 0.45
CA CYS A 46 9.70 -1.06 -0.77
C CYS A 46 9.17 0.37 -0.59
N LEU A 47 8.43 0.62 0.49
CA LEU A 47 7.85 1.94 0.78
C LEU A 47 8.72 2.78 1.73
N ARG A 48 9.90 2.32 2.14
CA ARG A 48 10.81 3.13 2.96
C ARG A 48 11.24 4.39 2.20
N LYS A 49 11.36 5.50 2.92
CA LYS A 49 11.89 6.75 2.34
C LYS A 49 13.22 6.49 1.65
N GLY A 50 13.38 6.98 0.42
CA GLY A 50 14.58 6.81 -0.38
C GLY A 50 14.63 5.53 -1.22
N ASP A 51 13.70 4.61 -1.04
CA ASP A 51 13.60 3.44 -1.91
C ASP A 51 13.09 3.88 -3.29
N ALA A 52 13.81 3.48 -4.36
CA ALA A 52 13.51 3.94 -5.71
C ALA A 52 12.09 3.55 -6.17
N VAL A 53 11.65 2.34 -5.85
CA VAL A 53 10.29 1.87 -6.16
C VAL A 53 9.25 2.64 -5.35
N GLY A 54 9.48 2.78 -4.06
CA GLY A 54 8.58 3.50 -3.15
C GLY A 54 8.40 4.95 -3.53
N GLU A 55 9.48 5.65 -3.87
CA GLU A 55 9.41 7.07 -4.27
C GLU A 55 8.63 7.25 -5.59
N ARG A 56 8.85 6.38 -6.57
CA ARG A 56 8.10 6.39 -7.83
C ARG A 56 6.63 6.07 -7.60
N LEU A 57 6.34 5.09 -6.74
CA LEU A 57 4.97 4.72 -6.42
C LEU A 57 4.24 5.86 -5.70
N ALA A 58 4.90 6.55 -4.78
CA ALA A 58 4.32 7.70 -4.09
C ALA A 58 3.89 8.81 -5.08
N LEU A 59 4.71 9.09 -6.09
CA LEU A 59 4.40 10.08 -7.12
C LEU A 59 3.17 9.67 -7.93
N ILE A 60 3.13 8.46 -8.45
CA ILE A 60 2.01 8.00 -9.28
C ILE A 60 0.73 7.84 -8.44
N ALA A 61 0.85 7.42 -7.19
CA ALA A 61 -0.28 7.31 -6.28
C ALA A 61 -0.93 8.66 -6.00
N LYS A 62 -0.12 9.70 -5.83
CA LYS A 62 -0.63 11.07 -5.66
C LYS A 62 -1.34 11.55 -6.93
N GLN A 63 -0.77 11.34 -8.10
CA GLN A 63 -1.35 11.76 -9.37
C GLN A 63 -2.67 11.06 -9.68
N LYS A 64 -2.76 9.78 -9.36
CA LYS A 64 -3.93 8.92 -9.67
C LYS A 64 -4.87 8.71 -8.49
N ASN A 65 -4.60 9.34 -7.35
CA ASN A 65 -5.38 9.18 -6.13
C ASN A 65 -5.48 7.72 -5.67
N ILE A 66 -4.35 7.03 -5.63
CA ILE A 66 -4.26 5.65 -5.17
C ILE A 66 -3.95 5.63 -3.67
N LEU A 67 -4.78 4.93 -2.89
CA LEU A 67 -4.50 4.71 -1.47
C LEU A 67 -3.30 3.78 -1.32
N LEU A 68 -2.31 4.19 -0.53
CA LEU A 68 -1.21 3.32 -0.11
C LEU A 68 -1.35 3.09 1.38
N MET A 69 -1.65 1.87 1.79
CA MET A 69 -1.83 1.50 3.19
C MET A 69 -0.94 0.33 3.55
N VAL A 70 -0.25 0.44 4.68
CA VAL A 70 0.54 -0.64 5.25
C VAL A 70 -0.18 -1.23 6.47
N CYS A 71 -0.06 -2.55 6.65
CA CYS A 71 -0.54 -3.21 7.85
C CYS A 71 0.13 -2.61 9.08
N ASP A 72 -0.65 -2.15 10.04
CA ASP A 72 -0.16 -1.46 11.23
C ASP A 72 0.77 -2.34 12.09
N MET A 73 0.40 -3.58 12.35
CA MET A 73 1.24 -4.53 13.06
C MET A 73 2.52 -4.86 12.30
N CYS A 74 2.42 -5.06 10.99
CA CYS A 74 3.58 -5.32 10.14
C CYS A 74 4.56 -4.14 10.19
N ALA A 75 4.05 -2.92 10.18
CA ALA A 75 4.85 -1.71 10.22
C ALA A 75 5.53 -1.52 11.59
N ILE A 76 4.79 -1.73 12.68
CA ILE A 76 5.36 -1.65 14.04
C ILE A 76 6.51 -2.66 14.21
N ARG A 77 6.29 -3.91 13.77
CA ARG A 77 7.29 -4.97 13.89
C ARG A 77 8.56 -4.70 13.08
N ARG A 78 8.50 -3.81 12.10
CA ARG A 78 9.62 -3.46 11.21
C ARG A 78 10.21 -2.08 11.48
N GLY A 79 9.76 -1.40 12.56
CA GLY A 79 10.23 -0.06 12.87
C GLY A 79 9.75 1.01 11.90
N LEU A 80 8.64 0.77 11.21
CA LEU A 80 8.08 1.66 10.17
C LEU A 80 6.78 2.33 10.61
N ALA A 81 6.47 2.28 11.89
CA ALA A 81 5.31 2.96 12.48
C ALA A 81 5.55 3.25 13.96
N VAL A 82 4.83 4.24 14.46
CA VAL A 82 4.75 4.57 15.88
C VAL A 82 3.44 4.03 16.44
N GLY A 83 3.52 3.24 17.50
CA GLY A 83 2.40 2.63 18.16
C GLY A 83 2.79 1.31 18.82
N THR A 84 1.81 0.63 19.39
CA THR A 84 1.97 -0.65 20.05
C THR A 84 1.08 -1.71 19.41
N LEU A 85 1.42 -3.00 19.57
CA LEU A 85 0.70 -4.08 18.90
C LEU A 85 -0.75 -4.20 19.35
N ASP A 86 -1.08 -3.80 20.57
CA ASP A 86 -2.44 -3.78 21.09
C ASP A 86 -3.33 -2.70 20.43
N GLN A 87 -2.73 -1.75 19.72
CA GLN A 87 -3.45 -0.71 18.97
C GLN A 87 -3.85 -1.18 17.56
N CYS A 88 -3.60 -2.42 17.19
CA CYS A 88 -3.97 -2.97 15.89
C CYS A 88 -5.44 -2.70 15.57
N GLY A 89 -5.70 -2.10 14.42
CA GLY A 89 -7.07 -1.80 13.97
C GLY A 89 -7.75 -0.62 14.66
N SER A 90 -7.07 0.05 15.60
CA SER A 90 -7.63 1.21 16.30
C SER A 90 -7.60 2.51 15.50
N GLY A 91 -6.74 2.59 14.49
CA GLY A 91 -6.46 3.82 13.75
C GLY A 91 -5.46 4.75 14.44
N ALA A 92 -4.92 4.36 15.60
CA ALA A 92 -3.97 5.18 16.37
C ALA A 92 -2.52 5.04 15.90
N VAL A 93 -2.19 3.95 15.20
CA VAL A 93 -0.82 3.69 14.71
C VAL A 93 -0.52 4.62 13.54
N LYS A 94 0.66 5.27 13.58
CA LYS A 94 1.09 6.22 12.55
C LYS A 94 2.30 5.71 11.82
N ALA A 95 2.27 5.78 10.49
CA ALA A 95 3.40 5.44 9.63
C ALA A 95 4.60 6.35 9.93
N GLU A 96 5.80 5.77 9.93
CA GLU A 96 7.06 6.48 10.14
C GLU A 96 8.13 5.92 9.22
N GLY A 97 8.95 6.80 8.65
CA GLY A 97 10.04 6.39 7.76
C GLY A 97 9.61 5.85 6.40
N LEU A 98 8.37 6.07 6.02
CA LEU A 98 7.78 5.64 4.75
C LEU A 98 7.63 6.82 3.79
N VAL A 99 7.51 6.53 2.50
CA VAL A 99 7.31 7.54 1.46
C VAL A 99 6.02 8.31 1.67
N ALA A 100 5.90 9.49 1.06
CA ALA A 100 4.77 10.39 1.24
C ALA A 100 3.43 9.73 0.89
N GLY A 101 2.42 10.00 1.70
CA GLY A 101 1.05 9.55 1.45
C GLY A 101 0.71 8.15 1.98
N VAL A 102 1.69 7.39 2.46
CA VAL A 102 1.43 6.07 3.04
C VAL A 102 0.78 6.22 4.41
N VAL A 103 -0.31 5.49 4.63
CA VAL A 103 -1.00 5.44 5.92
C VAL A 103 -0.88 4.04 6.53
N ALA A 104 -0.89 3.96 7.86
CA ALA A 104 -0.91 2.69 8.57
C ALA A 104 -2.35 2.36 9.01
N GLY A 105 -2.74 1.10 8.85
CA GLY A 105 -4.05 0.64 9.28
C GLY A 105 -4.15 -0.87 9.25
N CYS A 106 -5.27 -1.38 9.70
CA CYS A 106 -5.60 -2.79 9.64
C CYS A 106 -6.89 -2.97 8.82
N PHE A 107 -7.48 -4.13 8.89
CA PHE A 107 -8.70 -4.43 8.13
C PHE A 107 -9.83 -3.42 8.34
N PRO A 108 -10.13 -2.94 9.57
CA PRO A 108 -11.19 -1.94 9.73
C PRO A 108 -10.92 -0.66 8.93
N GLN A 109 -9.69 -0.17 8.92
CA GLN A 109 -9.32 1.03 8.17
C GLN A 109 -9.36 0.78 6.66
N LEU A 110 -8.94 -0.42 6.23
CA LEU A 110 -9.01 -0.82 4.83
C LEU A 110 -10.46 -0.87 4.33
N TYR A 111 -11.35 -1.52 5.07
CA TYR A 111 -12.76 -1.60 4.70
C TYR A 111 -13.42 -0.23 4.64
N SER A 112 -13.11 0.63 5.60
CA SER A 112 -13.63 2.00 5.62
C SER A 112 -13.15 2.79 4.38
N ALA A 113 -11.88 2.68 4.04
CA ALA A 113 -11.31 3.36 2.88
C ALA A 113 -11.91 2.85 1.55
N LEU A 114 -12.01 1.54 1.39
CA LEU A 114 -12.56 0.93 0.18
C LEU A 114 -14.08 1.16 0.08
N GLY A 115 -14.78 1.29 1.21
CA GLY A 115 -16.21 1.56 1.25
C GLY A 115 -16.58 2.91 0.66
N GLY A 116 -15.67 3.89 0.70
CA GLY A 116 -15.87 5.21 0.10
C GLY A 116 -15.74 5.23 -1.43
N SER A 117 -15.00 4.27 -1.99
CA SER A 117 -14.86 4.08 -3.43
C SER A 117 -14.66 2.58 -3.70
N PRO A 118 -15.74 1.79 -3.71
CA PRO A 118 -15.62 0.34 -3.79
C PRO A 118 -14.93 -0.13 -5.07
N PRO A 119 -13.98 -1.05 -4.98
CA PRO A 119 -13.41 -1.68 -6.17
C PRO A 119 -14.39 -2.69 -6.77
N ASP A 120 -14.26 -2.92 -8.07
CA ASP A 120 -14.95 -4.04 -8.73
C ASP A 120 -14.30 -5.38 -8.35
N TYR A 121 -12.97 -5.37 -8.17
CA TYR A 121 -12.20 -6.56 -7.78
C TYR A 121 -11.12 -6.20 -6.76
N VAL A 122 -10.88 -7.12 -5.85
CA VAL A 122 -9.71 -7.12 -4.95
C VAL A 122 -8.83 -8.28 -5.36
N ILE A 123 -7.58 -8.00 -5.69
CA ILE A 123 -6.62 -8.99 -6.17
C ILE A 123 -5.51 -9.12 -5.14
N THR A 124 -5.36 -10.32 -4.60
CA THR A 124 -4.30 -10.65 -3.64
C THR A 124 -3.10 -11.25 -4.38
N LEU A 125 -1.93 -10.66 -4.14
CA LEU A 125 -0.66 -11.07 -4.73
C LEU A 125 0.31 -11.50 -3.64
#